data_abf1906f6675fa4eb4af5600cd133276
#
_entry.id   abf1906f6675fa4eb4af5600cd133276
#
_cell.length_a   1.000
_cell.length_b   1.000
_cell.length_c   1.000
_cell.angle_alpha   90.00
_cell.angle_beta   90.00
_cell.angle_gamma   90.00
#
_symmetry.space_group_name_H-M   'P 1'
#
loop_
_entity.id
_entity.type
_entity.pdbx_description
1 polymer ?
#
loop_
_entity_poly.entity_id
_entity_poly.type
_entity_poly.pdbx_seq_one_letter_code
_entity_poly.pdbx_strand_id
1 'polypeptide(L)'
;MHNSPAVSSAKSFDLTSTAFLIVAFLTGIAGALQTPTLSIFLTDEVHARPAMVGFFFTGSAVIGILVSQFLAGRSDKRGDRKSLIVFCCLLGVLACTLFAWNRNYFVLLFVGVFLSSFGSTANPQMFALAREHADKTGREAVMFSSFLRAQVSLAWVIGPPLAYALAMGFSFTVMYLSAAVAFIVCGVMVWLFLPSMQKELPLATGTIEAPRRNRRDTLLLFVICTLMWGSNSLYIINMPLFIINELHLPEKLAGVMMGTAAGLEIPTMLIAGYFAKRLGKRFLMRVAAVGGVCFYAGMLMAHSPVILLGLQLLNAIFIGILGGIGMLYFQDLMPGQAGSATTLYTNTSRVGWIIAGSVAGIVAEIWNYHAVFLFAMVMIIATLFCLLRIKDV
;
A
#
# COMPACT_ATOMS: atom_id res chain seq x y z
N MET A 1 47.76 -33.00 5.48
CA MET A 1 47.46 -31.94 4.53
C MET A 1 46.00 -31.62 4.69
N HIS A 2 45.68 -30.55 5.45
CA HIS A 2 44.31 -30.09 5.70
C HIS A 2 43.94 -29.13 4.59
N ASN A 3 42.99 -29.52 3.77
CA ASN A 3 42.30 -28.61 2.86
C ASN A 3 41.22 -27.87 3.67
N SER A 4 41.52 -26.61 4.00
CA SER A 4 40.49 -25.67 4.46
C SER A 4 39.52 -25.36 3.33
N PRO A 5 38.18 -25.40 3.55
CA PRO A 5 37.24 -24.95 2.54
C PRO A 5 37.34 -23.44 2.38
N ALA A 6 37.48 -23.00 1.15
CA ALA A 6 37.52 -21.60 0.78
C ALA A 6 36.28 -20.86 1.31
N VAL A 7 36.54 -19.77 2.03
CA VAL A 7 35.55 -18.80 2.45
C VAL A 7 34.81 -18.31 1.20
N SER A 8 33.51 -18.59 1.13
CA SER A 8 32.59 -18.13 0.11
C SER A 8 32.69 -16.60 0.00
N SER A 9 33.19 -16.10 -1.13
CA SER A 9 33.22 -14.69 -1.48
C SER A 9 31.83 -14.07 -1.29
N ALA A 10 31.77 -12.93 -0.64
CA ALA A 10 30.57 -12.08 -0.58
C ALA A 10 30.04 -11.92 -2.03
N LYS A 11 28.85 -12.48 -2.31
CA LYS A 11 28.25 -12.42 -3.64
C LYS A 11 28.08 -10.95 -4.01
N SER A 12 28.81 -10.48 -5.00
CA SER A 12 28.67 -9.16 -5.60
C SER A 12 27.21 -8.89 -5.93
N PHE A 13 26.78 -7.66 -5.73
CA PHE A 13 25.45 -7.20 -6.13
C PHE A 13 25.29 -7.44 -7.64
N ASP A 14 24.51 -8.44 -8.02
CA ASP A 14 24.27 -8.82 -9.40
C ASP A 14 23.38 -7.78 -10.08
N LEU A 15 23.66 -7.48 -11.35
CA LEU A 15 22.93 -6.50 -12.17
C LEU A 15 21.40 -6.76 -12.13
N THR A 16 21.01 -8.02 -12.15
CA THR A 16 19.60 -8.43 -12.04
C THR A 16 18.98 -8.02 -10.69
N SER A 17 19.70 -8.17 -9.59
CA SER A 17 19.21 -7.76 -8.26
C SER A 17 19.06 -6.26 -8.16
N THR A 18 20.02 -5.50 -8.72
CA THR A 18 19.94 -4.03 -8.79
C THR A 18 18.74 -3.60 -9.64
N ALA A 19 18.48 -4.28 -10.76
CA ALA A 19 17.31 -4.02 -11.60
C ALA A 19 15.99 -4.27 -10.84
N PHE A 20 15.88 -5.33 -10.04
CA PHE A 20 14.72 -5.56 -9.18
C PHE A 20 14.49 -4.42 -8.18
N LEU A 21 15.56 -3.89 -7.55
CA LEU A 21 15.45 -2.77 -6.62
C LEU A 21 14.96 -1.49 -7.32
N ILE A 22 15.48 -1.19 -8.50
CA ILE A 22 15.06 -0.03 -9.30
C ILE A 22 13.59 -0.20 -9.74
N VAL A 23 13.20 -1.37 -10.21
CA VAL A 23 11.81 -1.66 -10.60
C VAL A 23 10.86 -1.55 -9.41
N ALA A 24 11.26 -2.01 -8.22
CA ALA A 24 10.47 -1.85 -7.00
C ALA A 24 10.27 -0.35 -6.65
N PHE A 25 11.31 0.46 -6.75
CA PHE A 25 11.21 1.90 -6.55
C PHE A 25 10.32 2.56 -7.60
N LEU A 26 10.50 2.23 -8.90
CA LEU A 26 9.72 2.81 -9.99
C LEU A 26 8.23 2.46 -9.92
N THR A 27 7.88 1.21 -9.57
CA THR A 27 6.48 0.83 -9.35
C THR A 27 5.88 1.52 -8.14
N GLY A 28 6.68 1.71 -7.09
CA GLY A 28 6.30 2.47 -5.90
C GLY A 28 6.06 3.94 -6.20
N ILE A 29 6.99 4.62 -6.91
CA ILE A 29 6.89 6.05 -7.23
C ILE A 29 5.72 6.34 -8.16
N ALA A 30 5.44 5.46 -9.14
CA ALA A 30 4.29 5.62 -10.02
C ALA A 30 2.96 5.64 -9.25
N GLY A 31 2.81 4.81 -8.21
CA GLY A 31 1.64 4.83 -7.32
C GLY A 31 1.63 6.03 -6.37
N ALA A 32 2.78 6.36 -5.79
CA ALA A 32 2.93 7.43 -4.82
C ALA A 32 2.79 8.85 -5.43
N LEU A 33 2.97 8.99 -6.74
CA LEU A 33 2.65 10.23 -7.46
C LEU A 33 1.13 10.42 -7.63
N GLN A 34 0.39 9.37 -7.92
CA GLN A 34 -1.02 9.44 -8.31
C GLN A 34 -1.98 9.42 -7.11
N THR A 35 -1.78 8.49 -6.18
CA THR A 35 -2.76 8.21 -5.11
C THR A 35 -3.00 9.39 -4.17
N PRO A 36 -1.99 10.13 -3.67
CA PRO A 36 -2.19 11.21 -2.72
C PRO A 36 -2.91 12.43 -3.29
N THR A 37 -2.75 12.70 -4.58
CA THR A 37 -3.30 13.86 -5.26
C THR A 37 -4.64 13.58 -5.96
N LEU A 38 -5.08 12.31 -5.99
CA LEU A 38 -6.26 11.89 -6.75
C LEU A 38 -7.55 12.56 -6.26
N SER A 39 -7.71 12.73 -4.95
CA SER A 39 -8.91 13.39 -4.40
C SER A 39 -9.01 14.86 -4.87
N ILE A 40 -7.90 15.60 -4.81
CA ILE A 40 -7.84 16.99 -5.29
C ILE A 40 -8.05 17.04 -6.81
N PHE A 41 -7.41 16.15 -7.57
CA PHE A 41 -7.62 16.07 -9.01
C PHE A 41 -9.10 15.88 -9.37
N LEU A 42 -9.80 15.01 -8.65
CA LEU A 42 -11.22 14.77 -8.89
C LEU A 42 -12.09 15.97 -8.52
N THR A 43 -11.77 16.71 -7.46
CA THR A 43 -12.53 17.91 -7.07
C THR A 43 -12.23 19.10 -7.95
N ASP A 44 -10.96 19.41 -8.20
CA ASP A 44 -10.55 20.68 -8.82
C ASP A 44 -10.56 20.63 -10.34
N GLU A 45 -10.13 19.50 -10.93
CA GLU A 45 -10.03 19.36 -12.38
C GLU A 45 -11.26 18.68 -13.01
N VAL A 46 -11.86 17.71 -12.30
CA VAL A 46 -13.02 16.95 -12.78
C VAL A 46 -14.34 17.52 -12.25
N HIS A 47 -14.27 18.42 -11.24
CA HIS A 47 -15.41 19.03 -10.55
C HIS A 47 -16.38 18.00 -9.96
N ALA A 48 -15.81 16.90 -9.44
CA ALA A 48 -16.57 15.83 -8.80
C ALA A 48 -17.02 16.26 -7.38
N ARG A 49 -18.29 15.97 -7.05
CA ARG A 49 -18.81 16.16 -5.69
C ARG A 49 -18.15 15.17 -4.71
N PRO A 50 -18.13 15.44 -3.40
CA PRO A 50 -17.52 14.53 -2.41
C PRO A 50 -17.99 13.10 -2.51
N ALA A 51 -19.31 12.85 -2.69
CA ALA A 51 -19.83 11.51 -2.90
C ALA A 51 -19.24 10.83 -4.15
N MET A 52 -19.09 11.57 -5.27
CA MET A 52 -18.49 11.04 -6.50
C MET A 52 -17.02 10.70 -6.29
N VAL A 53 -16.27 11.49 -5.53
CA VAL A 53 -14.88 11.18 -5.14
C VAL A 53 -14.84 9.87 -4.36
N GLY A 54 -15.73 9.69 -3.36
CA GLY A 54 -15.84 8.45 -2.61
C GLY A 54 -16.17 7.25 -3.49
N PHE A 55 -17.15 7.36 -4.39
CA PHE A 55 -17.49 6.29 -5.35
C PHE A 55 -16.34 5.96 -6.29
N PHE A 56 -15.54 6.95 -6.68
CA PHE A 56 -14.35 6.72 -7.50
C PHE A 56 -13.33 5.84 -6.78
N PHE A 57 -13.02 6.12 -5.52
CA PHE A 57 -12.11 5.31 -4.71
C PHE A 57 -12.65 3.90 -4.45
N THR A 58 -13.94 3.79 -4.14
CA THR A 58 -14.60 2.47 -3.97
C THR A 58 -14.57 1.67 -5.27
N GLY A 59 -14.94 2.26 -6.38
CA GLY A 59 -14.89 1.64 -7.71
C GLY A 59 -13.48 1.21 -8.09
N SER A 60 -12.49 2.08 -7.82
CA SER A 60 -11.07 1.77 -8.04
C SER A 60 -10.61 0.56 -7.22
N ALA A 61 -11.01 0.47 -5.95
CA ALA A 61 -10.67 -0.66 -5.10
C ALA A 61 -11.31 -1.96 -5.60
N VAL A 62 -12.60 -1.93 -5.95
CA VAL A 62 -13.31 -3.12 -6.46
C VAL A 62 -12.73 -3.59 -7.79
N ILE A 63 -12.58 -2.69 -8.78
CA ILE A 63 -12.00 -3.03 -10.09
C ILE A 63 -10.56 -3.51 -9.93
N GLY A 64 -9.78 -2.85 -9.06
CA GLY A 64 -8.41 -3.24 -8.75
C GLY A 64 -8.29 -4.65 -8.19
N ILE A 65 -9.20 -5.05 -7.29
CA ILE A 65 -9.26 -6.42 -6.76
C ILE A 65 -9.58 -7.41 -7.89
N LEU A 66 -10.61 -7.16 -8.69
CA LEU A 66 -11.03 -8.05 -9.78
C LEU A 66 -9.90 -8.25 -10.81
N VAL A 67 -9.29 -7.16 -11.27
CA VAL A 67 -8.17 -7.20 -12.22
C VAL A 67 -6.96 -7.93 -11.62
N SER A 68 -6.59 -7.60 -10.40
CA SER A 68 -5.44 -8.21 -9.70
C SER A 68 -5.63 -9.72 -9.52
N GLN A 69 -6.83 -10.18 -9.11
CA GLN A 69 -7.14 -11.60 -8.95
C GLN A 69 -7.14 -12.35 -10.29
N PHE A 70 -7.73 -11.75 -11.31
CA PHE A 70 -7.73 -12.33 -12.67
C PHE A 70 -6.31 -12.50 -13.20
N LEU A 71 -5.47 -11.47 -13.08
CA LEU A 71 -4.08 -11.51 -13.54
C LEU A 71 -3.23 -12.49 -12.72
N ALA A 72 -3.40 -12.54 -11.40
CA ALA A 72 -2.71 -13.50 -10.55
C ALA A 72 -3.02 -14.94 -10.97
N GLY A 73 -4.31 -15.27 -11.12
CA GLY A 73 -4.73 -16.60 -11.54
C GLY A 73 -4.22 -17.01 -12.93
N ARG A 74 -4.13 -16.05 -13.87
CA ARG A 74 -3.58 -16.29 -15.21
C ARG A 74 -2.06 -16.44 -15.20
N SER A 75 -1.37 -15.61 -14.43
CA SER A 75 0.08 -15.63 -14.25
C SER A 75 0.56 -16.94 -13.60
N ASP A 76 -0.18 -17.42 -12.60
CA ASP A 76 0.14 -18.68 -11.91
C ASP A 76 0.03 -19.91 -12.84
N LYS A 77 -0.83 -19.85 -13.86
CA LYS A 77 -1.00 -20.94 -14.83
C LYS A 77 -0.01 -20.87 -16.00
N ARG A 78 0.35 -19.70 -16.49
CA ARG A 78 1.16 -19.51 -17.72
C ARG A 78 2.64 -19.24 -17.48
N GLY A 79 3.04 -18.88 -16.28
CA GLY A 79 4.45 -18.77 -15.86
C GLY A 79 5.27 -17.61 -16.43
N ASP A 80 4.75 -16.77 -17.33
CA ASP A 80 5.49 -15.64 -17.88
C ASP A 80 5.12 -14.32 -17.16
N ARG A 81 5.71 -14.13 -15.98
CA ARG A 81 5.50 -12.91 -15.19
C ARG A 81 6.20 -11.69 -15.79
N LYS A 82 7.32 -11.88 -16.49
CA LYS A 82 8.07 -10.77 -17.10
C LYS A 82 7.22 -10.04 -18.15
N SER A 83 6.69 -10.76 -19.14
CA SER A 83 5.81 -10.18 -20.16
C SER A 83 4.54 -9.58 -19.56
N LEU A 84 3.99 -10.19 -18.49
CA LEU A 84 2.84 -9.64 -17.78
C LEU A 84 3.17 -8.31 -17.12
N ILE A 85 4.31 -8.15 -16.45
CA ILE A 85 4.73 -6.89 -15.84
C ILE A 85 4.89 -5.79 -16.90
N VAL A 86 5.55 -6.11 -18.03
CA VAL A 86 5.70 -5.16 -19.15
C VAL A 86 4.33 -4.72 -19.68
N PHE A 87 3.41 -5.66 -19.89
CA PHE A 87 2.04 -5.38 -20.31
C PHE A 87 1.31 -4.48 -19.29
N CYS A 88 1.44 -4.76 -17.99
CA CYS A 88 0.89 -3.94 -16.93
C CYS A 88 1.46 -2.51 -16.96
N CYS A 89 2.77 -2.36 -17.19
CA CYS A 89 3.40 -1.05 -17.32
C CYS A 89 2.86 -0.27 -18.52
N LEU A 90 2.68 -0.92 -19.68
CA LEU A 90 2.09 -0.28 -20.88
C LEU A 90 0.67 0.23 -20.61
N LEU A 91 -0.17 -0.59 -19.96
CA LEU A 91 -1.52 -0.14 -19.56
C LEU A 91 -1.48 0.96 -18.50
N GLY A 92 -0.48 0.95 -17.61
CA GLY A 92 -0.21 2.04 -16.68
C GLY A 92 0.13 3.35 -17.39
N VAL A 93 0.94 3.31 -18.44
CA VAL A 93 1.23 4.48 -19.30
C VAL A 93 -0.04 5.02 -19.94
N LEU A 94 -0.87 4.14 -20.53
CA LEU A 94 -2.16 4.52 -21.13
C LEU A 94 -3.11 5.13 -20.11
N ALA A 95 -3.16 4.58 -18.89
CA ALA A 95 -3.94 5.16 -17.80
C ALA A 95 -3.46 6.57 -17.46
N CYS A 96 -2.16 6.74 -17.21
CA CYS A 96 -1.59 8.06 -16.87
C CYS A 96 -1.82 9.08 -17.97
N THR A 97 -1.66 8.72 -19.24
CA THR A 97 -1.99 9.57 -20.38
C THR A 97 -3.47 9.96 -20.42
N LEU A 98 -4.36 9.02 -20.15
CA LEU A 98 -5.80 9.29 -20.08
C LEU A 98 -6.11 10.30 -18.95
N PHE A 99 -5.57 10.09 -17.74
CA PHE A 99 -5.74 11.04 -16.63
C PHE A 99 -5.10 12.41 -16.91
N ALA A 100 -4.00 12.46 -17.68
CA ALA A 100 -3.33 13.70 -18.02
C ALA A 100 -4.23 14.66 -18.84
N TRP A 101 -5.03 14.13 -19.76
CA TRP A 101 -5.81 14.95 -20.70
C TRP A 101 -7.33 14.83 -20.56
N ASN A 102 -7.86 13.76 -20.01
CA ASN A 102 -9.30 13.59 -19.86
C ASN A 102 -9.79 14.17 -18.53
N ARG A 103 -10.96 14.82 -18.54
CA ARG A 103 -11.63 15.40 -17.37
C ARG A 103 -13.07 14.87 -17.19
N ASN A 104 -13.48 13.92 -18.03
CA ASN A 104 -14.80 13.30 -17.89
C ASN A 104 -14.76 12.24 -16.79
N TYR A 105 -15.54 12.44 -15.74
CA TYR A 105 -15.61 11.56 -14.58
C TYR A 105 -15.88 10.09 -14.95
N PHE A 106 -16.87 9.84 -15.81
CA PHE A 106 -17.26 8.47 -16.17
C PHE A 106 -16.20 7.76 -17.02
N VAL A 107 -15.53 8.49 -17.93
CA VAL A 107 -14.42 7.94 -18.71
C VAL A 107 -13.27 7.57 -17.77
N LEU A 108 -12.94 8.43 -16.82
CA LEU A 108 -11.89 8.17 -15.85
C LEU A 108 -12.26 7.00 -14.92
N LEU A 109 -13.53 6.92 -14.46
CA LEU A 109 -13.99 5.86 -13.58
C LEU A 109 -13.98 4.49 -14.27
N PHE A 110 -14.53 4.38 -15.47
CA PHE A 110 -14.68 3.07 -16.12
C PHE A 110 -13.43 2.67 -16.92
N VAL A 111 -12.87 3.58 -17.70
CA VAL A 111 -11.71 3.27 -18.56
C VAL A 111 -10.40 3.55 -17.80
N GLY A 112 -10.28 4.73 -17.18
CA GLY A 112 -9.07 5.14 -16.46
C GLY A 112 -8.75 4.20 -15.29
N VAL A 113 -9.73 3.90 -14.44
CA VAL A 113 -9.57 2.98 -13.31
C VAL A 113 -9.27 1.56 -13.78
N PHE A 114 -9.93 1.09 -14.84
CA PHE A 114 -9.65 -0.23 -15.40
C PHE A 114 -8.19 -0.34 -15.86
N LEU A 115 -7.70 0.62 -16.63
CA LEU A 115 -6.31 0.67 -17.10
C LEU A 115 -5.30 0.81 -15.95
N SER A 116 -5.58 1.70 -14.98
CA SER A 116 -4.69 1.93 -13.82
C SER A 116 -4.61 0.70 -12.91
N SER A 117 -5.67 -0.11 -12.86
CA SER A 117 -5.68 -1.36 -12.09
C SER A 117 -4.68 -2.38 -12.63
N PHE A 118 -4.46 -2.42 -13.96
CA PHE A 118 -3.35 -3.19 -14.53
C PHE A 118 -2.00 -2.60 -14.13
N GLY A 119 -1.83 -1.29 -14.26
CA GLY A 119 -0.58 -0.62 -13.87
C GLY A 119 -0.19 -0.91 -12.41
N SER A 120 -1.13 -0.81 -11.49
CA SER A 120 -0.90 -1.12 -10.07
C SER A 120 -0.58 -2.60 -9.79
N THR A 121 -1.00 -3.51 -10.68
CA THR A 121 -0.70 -4.94 -10.56
C THR A 121 0.77 -5.27 -10.92
N ALA A 122 1.49 -4.37 -11.59
CA ALA A 122 2.92 -4.55 -11.88
C ALA A 122 3.74 -4.79 -10.60
N ASN A 123 3.44 -4.06 -9.52
CA ASN A 123 4.17 -4.16 -8.25
C ASN A 123 4.06 -5.57 -7.61
N PRO A 124 2.87 -6.15 -7.31
CA PRO A 124 2.77 -7.49 -6.76
C PRO A 124 3.32 -8.58 -7.69
N GLN A 125 3.22 -8.42 -9.02
CA GLN A 125 3.81 -9.37 -9.97
C GLN A 125 5.34 -9.32 -9.97
N MET A 126 5.92 -8.13 -9.78
CA MET A 126 7.37 -7.97 -9.60
C MET A 126 7.85 -8.66 -8.31
N PHE A 127 7.15 -8.52 -7.19
CA PHE A 127 7.50 -9.25 -5.96
C PHE A 127 7.42 -10.78 -6.13
N ALA A 128 6.43 -11.27 -6.87
CA ALA A 128 6.30 -12.69 -7.17
C ALA A 128 7.47 -13.18 -8.05
N LEU A 129 7.84 -12.42 -9.10
CA LEU A 129 8.99 -12.74 -9.96
C LEU A 129 10.31 -12.70 -9.16
N ALA A 130 10.47 -11.73 -8.27
CA ALA A 130 11.65 -11.60 -7.41
C ALA A 130 11.81 -12.79 -6.46
N ARG A 131 10.70 -13.30 -5.91
CA ARG A 131 10.69 -14.50 -5.07
C ARG A 131 11.10 -15.73 -5.87
N GLU A 132 10.53 -15.94 -7.05
CA GLU A 132 10.90 -17.06 -7.94
C GLU A 132 12.38 -16.99 -8.34
N HIS A 133 12.92 -15.78 -8.57
CA HIS A 133 14.34 -15.58 -8.85
C HIS A 133 15.21 -15.92 -7.62
N ALA A 134 14.83 -15.48 -6.44
CA ALA A 134 15.55 -15.78 -5.20
C ALA A 134 15.60 -17.29 -4.92
N ASP A 135 14.46 -17.98 -5.05
CA ASP A 135 14.35 -19.42 -4.85
C ASP A 135 15.26 -20.20 -5.85
N LYS A 136 15.31 -19.79 -7.13
CA LYS A 136 16.18 -20.42 -8.14
C LYS A 136 17.67 -20.14 -7.94
N THR A 137 18.03 -18.97 -7.42
CA THR A 137 19.44 -18.56 -7.23
C THR A 137 19.99 -18.92 -5.86
N GLY A 138 19.19 -19.59 -5.00
CA GLY A 138 19.59 -19.95 -3.63
C GLY A 138 19.80 -18.75 -2.72
N ARG A 139 19.18 -17.60 -3.03
CA ARG A 139 19.18 -16.40 -2.18
C ARG A 139 18.11 -16.52 -1.10
N GLU A 140 18.36 -15.88 0.02
CA GLU A 140 17.34 -15.78 1.07
C GLU A 140 16.18 -14.88 0.61
N ALA A 141 15.07 -15.51 0.22
CA ALA A 141 13.90 -14.84 -0.38
C ALA A 141 13.29 -13.78 0.56
N VAL A 142 13.31 -14.03 1.87
CA VAL A 142 12.77 -13.10 2.88
C VAL A 142 13.58 -11.80 2.92
N MET A 143 14.90 -11.91 2.97
CA MET A 143 15.79 -10.75 2.99
C MET A 143 15.70 -9.95 1.68
N PHE A 144 15.69 -10.63 0.53
CA PHE A 144 15.54 -9.98 -0.76
C PHE A 144 14.21 -9.22 -0.88
N SER A 145 13.10 -9.85 -0.48
CA SER A 145 11.78 -9.19 -0.42
C SER A 145 11.77 -7.97 0.51
N SER A 146 12.51 -8.02 1.62
CA SER A 146 12.61 -6.90 2.56
C SER A 146 13.32 -5.69 1.93
N PHE A 147 14.39 -5.91 1.17
CA PHE A 147 15.05 -4.83 0.43
C PHE A 147 14.15 -4.20 -0.64
N LEU A 148 13.37 -5.02 -1.34
CA LEU A 148 12.40 -4.53 -2.33
C LEU A 148 11.30 -3.69 -1.67
N ARG A 149 10.78 -4.12 -0.51
CA ARG A 149 9.81 -3.35 0.27
C ARG A 149 10.36 -2.01 0.74
N ALA A 150 11.63 -1.98 1.16
CA ALA A 150 12.31 -0.73 1.54
C ALA A 150 12.35 0.27 0.37
N GLN A 151 12.55 -0.19 -0.88
CA GLN A 151 12.49 0.68 -2.07
C GLN A 151 11.10 1.25 -2.30
N VAL A 152 10.05 0.44 -2.13
CA VAL A 152 8.67 0.92 -2.22
C VAL A 152 8.37 1.94 -1.11
N SER A 153 8.82 1.68 0.13
CA SER A 153 8.67 2.64 1.24
C SER A 153 9.39 3.96 0.96
N LEU A 154 10.60 3.90 0.43
CA LEU A 154 11.36 5.10 0.01
C LEU A 154 10.60 5.89 -1.06
N ALA A 155 9.97 5.21 -2.02
CA ALA A 155 9.13 5.84 -3.03
C ALA A 155 7.92 6.56 -2.40
N TRP A 156 7.34 6.02 -1.33
CA TRP A 156 6.24 6.66 -0.60
C TRP A 156 6.69 7.81 0.31
N VAL A 157 7.96 7.86 0.72
CA VAL A 157 8.53 9.03 1.42
C VAL A 157 8.69 10.22 0.46
N ILE A 158 9.21 9.96 -0.75
CA ILE A 158 9.52 10.99 -1.74
C ILE A 158 8.30 11.34 -2.61
N GLY A 159 7.49 10.35 -2.95
CA GLY A 159 6.41 10.44 -3.93
C GLY A 159 5.36 11.49 -3.61
N PRO A 160 4.72 11.48 -2.44
CA PRO A 160 3.69 12.45 -2.11
C PRO A 160 4.18 13.91 -2.15
N PRO A 161 5.31 14.31 -1.51
CA PRO A 161 5.83 15.67 -1.66
C PRO A 161 6.10 16.04 -3.12
N LEU A 162 6.66 15.11 -3.91
CA LEU A 162 6.94 15.33 -5.33
C LEU A 162 5.63 15.47 -6.14
N ALA A 163 4.62 14.64 -5.85
CA ALA A 163 3.32 14.68 -6.51
C ALA A 163 2.66 16.06 -6.34
N TYR A 164 2.62 16.57 -5.11
CA TYR A 164 2.08 17.89 -4.82
C TYR A 164 2.92 19.01 -5.46
N ALA A 165 4.25 18.90 -5.43
CA ALA A 165 5.12 19.86 -6.08
C ALA A 165 4.90 19.93 -7.60
N LEU A 166 4.71 18.78 -8.26
CA LEU A 166 4.43 18.71 -9.70
C LEU A 166 3.00 19.19 -10.02
N ALA A 167 2.00 18.72 -9.28
CA ALA A 167 0.60 19.06 -9.55
C ALA A 167 0.32 20.53 -9.29
N MET A 168 0.77 21.08 -8.15
CA MET A 168 0.50 22.46 -7.74
C MET A 168 1.52 23.46 -8.28
N GLY A 169 2.76 23.03 -8.54
CA GLY A 169 3.80 23.89 -9.10
C GLY A 169 3.73 24.04 -10.62
N PHE A 170 3.23 23.02 -11.30
CA PHE A 170 3.08 22.99 -12.76
C PHE A 170 1.63 22.69 -13.16
N SER A 171 1.24 21.41 -13.15
CA SER A 171 -0.13 20.96 -13.42
C SER A 171 -0.30 19.48 -13.11
N PHE A 172 -1.55 19.02 -12.96
CA PHE A 172 -1.88 17.59 -12.89
C PHE A 172 -1.42 16.83 -14.14
N THR A 173 -1.47 17.46 -15.32
CA THR A 173 -0.97 16.87 -16.56
C THR A 173 0.50 16.49 -16.45
N VAL A 174 1.35 17.42 -15.95
CA VAL A 174 2.79 17.16 -15.75
C VAL A 174 3.01 16.05 -14.72
N MET A 175 2.26 16.04 -13.63
CA MET A 175 2.34 14.99 -12.60
C MET A 175 1.99 13.61 -13.17
N TYR A 176 0.87 13.47 -13.92
CA TYR A 176 0.49 12.20 -14.54
C TYR A 176 1.46 11.77 -15.65
N LEU A 177 2.01 12.70 -16.44
CA LEU A 177 3.05 12.37 -17.41
C LEU A 177 4.35 11.90 -16.74
N SER A 178 4.71 12.47 -15.59
CA SER A 178 5.86 12.00 -14.80
C SER A 178 5.63 10.57 -14.30
N ALA A 179 4.42 10.22 -13.87
CA ALA A 179 4.06 8.84 -13.54
C ALA A 179 4.10 7.92 -14.76
N ALA A 180 3.66 8.40 -15.95
CA ALA A 180 3.79 7.65 -17.20
C ALA A 180 5.25 7.35 -17.54
N VAL A 181 6.14 8.32 -17.39
CA VAL A 181 7.60 8.12 -17.58
C VAL A 181 8.14 7.07 -16.62
N ALA A 182 7.73 7.09 -15.34
CA ALA A 182 8.11 6.05 -14.38
C ALA A 182 7.67 4.65 -14.85
N PHE A 183 6.46 4.49 -15.39
CA PHE A 183 5.99 3.23 -15.96
C PHE A 183 6.77 2.83 -17.22
N ILE A 184 7.11 3.77 -18.11
CA ILE A 184 7.91 3.48 -19.30
C ILE A 184 9.29 2.96 -18.89
N VAL A 185 9.99 3.69 -18.02
CA VAL A 185 11.31 3.29 -17.52
C VAL A 185 11.23 1.94 -16.82
N CYS A 186 10.20 1.73 -15.99
CA CYS A 186 9.93 0.44 -15.34
C CYS A 186 9.79 -0.69 -16.36
N GLY A 187 8.93 -0.53 -17.38
CA GLY A 187 8.71 -1.53 -18.43
C GLY A 187 10.00 -1.86 -19.22
N VAL A 188 10.80 -0.84 -19.56
CA VAL A 188 12.10 -1.01 -20.22
C VAL A 188 13.08 -1.77 -19.31
N MET A 189 13.19 -1.39 -18.03
CA MET A 189 14.06 -2.08 -17.08
C MET A 189 13.67 -3.55 -16.89
N VAL A 190 12.38 -3.84 -16.80
CA VAL A 190 11.86 -5.21 -16.72
C VAL A 190 12.22 -5.98 -17.99
N TRP A 191 11.99 -5.39 -19.16
CA TRP A 191 12.25 -6.03 -20.43
C TRP A 191 13.74 -6.36 -20.66
N LEU A 192 14.63 -5.43 -20.32
CA LEU A 192 16.06 -5.60 -20.58
C LEU A 192 16.78 -6.43 -19.52
N PHE A 193 16.46 -6.25 -18.22
CA PHE A 193 17.32 -6.74 -17.14
C PHE A 193 16.70 -7.82 -16.26
N LEU A 194 15.36 -8.01 -16.27
CA LEU A 194 14.76 -9.05 -15.46
C LEU A 194 14.69 -10.38 -16.20
N PRO A 195 14.91 -11.51 -15.51
CA PRO A 195 14.88 -12.82 -16.13
C PRO A 195 13.44 -13.25 -16.47
N SER A 196 13.25 -13.95 -17.58
CA SER A 196 12.02 -14.70 -17.83
C SER A 196 12.11 -16.02 -17.06
N MET A 197 11.12 -16.26 -16.18
CA MET A 197 11.03 -17.46 -15.36
C MET A 197 9.86 -18.30 -15.85
N GLN A 198 10.13 -19.49 -16.38
CA GLN A 198 9.11 -20.52 -16.57
C GLN A 198 8.92 -21.25 -15.23
N LYS A 199 7.69 -21.31 -14.78
CA LYS A 199 7.34 -22.04 -13.55
C LYS A 199 7.30 -23.53 -13.89
N GLU A 200 8.18 -24.32 -13.28
CA GLU A 200 7.96 -25.75 -13.18
C GLU A 200 6.73 -25.98 -12.30
N LEU A 201 5.73 -26.67 -12.86
CA LEU A 201 4.53 -27.06 -12.10
C LEU A 201 4.99 -27.86 -10.89
N PRO A 202 4.61 -27.49 -9.65
CA PRO A 202 4.92 -28.28 -8.48
C PRO A 202 4.28 -29.67 -8.68
N LEU A 203 5.07 -30.73 -8.61
CA LEU A 203 4.56 -32.07 -8.40
C LEU A 203 3.71 -32.02 -7.13
N ALA A 204 2.47 -32.48 -7.23
CA ALA A 204 1.52 -32.52 -6.13
C ALA A 204 2.10 -33.37 -4.99
N THR A 205 2.80 -32.73 -4.06
CA THR A 205 3.19 -33.34 -2.79
C THR A 205 2.01 -33.30 -1.86
N GLY A 206 1.68 -34.47 -1.33
CA GLY A 206 0.52 -34.85 -0.56
C GLY A 206 -0.07 -33.81 0.37
N THR A 207 -1.36 -33.92 0.57
CA THR A 207 -2.18 -33.20 1.51
C THR A 207 -1.60 -33.29 2.93
N ILE A 208 -0.82 -32.29 3.33
CA ILE A 208 -0.48 -32.08 4.74
C ILE A 208 -1.77 -31.57 5.39
N GLU A 209 -2.32 -32.32 6.34
CA GLU A 209 -3.43 -31.85 7.16
C GLU A 209 -3.12 -30.49 7.74
N ALA A 210 -3.93 -29.50 7.36
CA ALA A 210 -3.75 -28.12 7.82
C ALA A 210 -3.99 -28.06 9.35
N PRO A 211 -3.03 -27.53 10.14
CA PRO A 211 -3.20 -27.38 11.58
C PRO A 211 -4.48 -26.60 11.90
N ARG A 212 -5.11 -26.91 13.03
CA ARG A 212 -6.39 -26.30 13.45
C ARG A 212 -6.27 -24.77 13.50
N ARG A 213 -6.92 -24.10 12.57
CA ARG A 213 -7.05 -22.65 12.50
C ARG A 213 -7.96 -22.17 13.64
N ASN A 214 -7.50 -21.18 14.42
CA ASN A 214 -8.39 -20.46 15.35
C ASN A 214 -9.31 -19.51 14.59
N ARG A 215 -10.43 -20.01 14.10
CA ARG A 215 -11.36 -19.27 13.21
C ARG A 215 -11.86 -17.98 13.82
N ARG A 216 -12.16 -17.98 15.13
CA ARG A 216 -12.72 -16.81 15.83
C ARG A 216 -11.69 -15.67 15.88
N ASP A 217 -10.49 -15.97 16.37
CA ASP A 217 -9.46 -14.93 16.55
C ASP A 217 -8.91 -14.45 15.21
N THR A 218 -8.84 -15.31 14.19
CA THR A 218 -8.50 -14.92 12.82
C THR A 218 -9.55 -13.96 12.23
N LEU A 219 -10.86 -14.21 12.46
CA LEU A 219 -11.92 -13.32 12.00
C LEU A 219 -11.90 -11.99 12.75
N LEU A 220 -11.68 -12.02 14.08
CA LEU A 220 -11.53 -10.79 14.88
C LEU A 220 -10.35 -9.97 14.40
N LEU A 221 -9.19 -10.60 14.14
CA LEU A 221 -8.03 -9.91 13.62
C LEU A 221 -8.28 -9.34 12.22
N PHE A 222 -9.05 -10.03 11.39
CA PHE A 222 -9.45 -9.53 10.08
C PHE A 222 -10.27 -8.25 10.21
N VAL A 223 -11.26 -8.22 11.10
CA VAL A 223 -12.07 -7.02 11.37
C VAL A 223 -11.20 -5.89 11.91
N ILE A 224 -10.34 -6.18 12.91
CA ILE A 224 -9.41 -5.22 13.51
C ILE A 224 -8.55 -4.56 12.43
N CYS A 225 -7.84 -5.34 11.63
CA CYS A 225 -6.96 -4.81 10.59
C CYS A 225 -7.74 -4.10 9.48
N THR A 226 -8.95 -4.55 9.15
CA THR A 226 -9.82 -3.88 8.17
C THR A 226 -10.24 -2.49 8.65
N LEU A 227 -10.65 -2.35 9.91
CA LEU A 227 -11.01 -1.06 10.50
C LEU A 227 -9.80 -0.12 10.57
N MET A 228 -8.64 -0.64 10.95
CA MET A 228 -7.41 0.15 11.02
C MET A 228 -6.95 0.63 9.64
N TRP A 229 -6.91 -0.27 8.64
CA TRP A 229 -6.58 0.11 7.26
C TRP A 229 -7.63 1.03 6.64
N GLY A 230 -8.92 0.79 6.94
CA GLY A 230 -10.01 1.66 6.52
C GLY A 230 -9.85 3.08 7.05
N SER A 231 -9.53 3.24 8.34
CA SER A 231 -9.28 4.55 8.93
C SER A 231 -8.08 5.25 8.27
N ASN A 232 -6.99 4.52 8.00
CA ASN A 232 -5.86 5.09 7.28
C ASN A 232 -6.23 5.53 5.85
N SER A 233 -7.02 4.72 5.15
CA SER A 233 -7.48 5.07 3.81
C SER A 233 -8.42 6.28 3.83
N LEU A 234 -9.29 6.43 4.86
CA LEU A 234 -10.06 7.65 5.09
C LEU A 234 -9.16 8.88 5.22
N TYR A 235 -8.06 8.76 5.97
CA TYR A 235 -7.07 9.84 6.09
C TYR A 235 -6.46 10.19 4.74
N ILE A 236 -6.01 9.20 3.97
CA ILE A 236 -5.36 9.44 2.66
C ILE A 236 -6.31 10.15 1.68
N ILE A 237 -7.60 9.76 1.67
CA ILE A 237 -8.61 10.35 0.78
C ILE A 237 -9.00 11.76 1.23
N ASN A 238 -9.23 11.92 2.52
CA ASN A 238 -9.92 13.09 3.08
C ASN A 238 -8.97 14.22 3.51
N MET A 239 -7.76 13.87 3.99
CA MET A 239 -6.84 14.85 4.57
C MET A 239 -6.45 15.99 3.61
N PRO A 240 -6.17 15.74 2.32
CA PRO A 240 -5.85 16.82 1.40
C PRO A 240 -7.01 17.80 1.24
N LEU A 241 -8.23 17.29 1.09
CA LEU A 241 -9.44 18.10 0.94
C LEU A 241 -9.78 18.90 2.22
N PHE A 242 -9.58 18.29 3.38
CA PHE A 242 -9.74 18.94 4.68
C PHE A 242 -8.77 20.13 4.85
N ILE A 243 -7.49 19.94 4.51
CA ILE A 243 -6.45 20.98 4.61
C ILE A 243 -6.79 22.15 3.72
N ILE A 244 -7.22 21.90 2.49
CA ILE A 244 -7.47 22.94 1.50
C ILE A 244 -8.82 23.63 1.75
N ASN A 245 -9.89 22.86 1.88
CA ASN A 245 -11.26 23.39 1.86
C ASN A 245 -11.76 23.87 3.24
N GLU A 246 -11.27 23.26 4.34
CA GLU A 246 -11.71 23.65 5.69
C GLU A 246 -10.67 24.46 6.45
N LEU A 247 -9.39 24.06 6.39
CA LEU A 247 -8.34 24.79 7.10
C LEU A 247 -7.75 25.96 6.27
N HIS A 248 -8.02 26.01 4.98
CA HIS A 248 -7.45 27.00 4.05
C HIS A 248 -5.93 27.11 4.13
N LEU A 249 -5.25 25.96 4.37
CA LEU A 249 -3.80 25.85 4.44
C LEU A 249 -3.21 25.49 3.08
N PRO A 250 -1.91 25.74 2.88
CA PRO A 250 -1.26 25.44 1.60
C PRO A 250 -1.36 23.96 1.21
N GLU A 251 -1.73 23.69 -0.02
CA GLU A 251 -1.88 22.34 -0.60
C GLU A 251 -0.63 21.47 -0.46
N LYS A 252 0.56 22.09 -0.58
CA LYS A 252 1.86 21.44 -0.40
C LYS A 252 2.02 20.77 0.97
N LEU A 253 1.31 21.28 2.00
CA LEU A 253 1.34 20.72 3.34
C LEU A 253 0.86 19.27 3.36
N ALA A 254 -0.16 18.91 2.57
CA ALA A 254 -0.67 17.56 2.48
C ALA A 254 0.43 16.57 2.01
N GLY A 255 1.21 16.95 1.00
CA GLY A 255 2.34 16.14 0.53
C GLY A 255 3.43 15.98 1.59
N VAL A 256 3.77 17.07 2.28
CA VAL A 256 4.78 17.04 3.38
C VAL A 256 4.29 16.18 4.53
N MET A 257 3.01 16.26 4.92
CA MET A 257 2.43 15.41 5.97
C MET A 257 2.52 13.93 5.61
N MET A 258 2.13 13.55 4.38
CA MET A 258 2.21 12.15 3.92
C MET A 258 3.64 11.64 3.85
N GLY A 259 4.56 12.44 3.31
CA GLY A 259 5.98 12.10 3.25
C GLY A 259 6.60 11.95 4.65
N THR A 260 6.25 12.84 5.59
CA THR A 260 6.70 12.78 6.99
C THR A 260 6.17 11.52 7.67
N ALA A 261 4.88 11.20 7.50
CA ALA A 261 4.30 9.98 8.04
C ALA A 261 5.02 8.72 7.52
N ALA A 262 5.21 8.61 6.21
CA ALA A 262 5.90 7.48 5.59
C ALA A 262 7.37 7.36 6.04
N GLY A 263 8.07 8.49 6.22
CA GLY A 263 9.44 8.51 6.72
C GLY A 263 9.55 8.04 8.17
N LEU A 264 8.62 8.45 9.03
CA LEU A 264 8.56 8.04 10.43
C LEU A 264 8.03 6.61 10.62
N GLU A 265 7.25 6.10 9.67
CA GLU A 265 6.72 4.73 9.68
C GLU A 265 7.83 3.68 9.63
N ILE A 266 8.89 3.92 8.86
CA ILE A 266 10.02 2.98 8.70
C ILE A 266 10.68 2.66 10.05
N PRO A 267 11.20 3.63 10.82
CA PRO A 267 11.78 3.36 12.13
C PRO A 267 10.75 2.76 13.11
N THR A 268 9.49 3.18 13.04
CA THR A 268 8.42 2.64 13.89
C THR A 268 8.19 1.15 13.63
N MET A 269 8.16 0.72 12.36
CA MET A 269 8.06 -0.70 11.99
C MET A 269 9.22 -1.52 12.53
N LEU A 270 10.45 -1.00 12.43
CA LEU A 270 11.65 -1.68 12.90
C LEU A 270 11.64 -1.83 14.44
N ILE A 271 11.29 -0.76 15.15
CA ILE A 271 11.16 -0.75 16.62
C ILE A 271 10.08 -1.73 17.05
N ALA A 272 8.90 -1.70 16.43
CA ALA A 272 7.80 -2.61 16.71
C ALA A 272 8.20 -4.08 16.46
N GLY A 273 8.88 -4.37 15.36
CA GLY A 273 9.40 -5.70 15.04
C GLY A 273 10.40 -6.20 16.08
N TYR A 274 11.32 -5.34 16.53
CA TYR A 274 12.30 -5.67 17.59
C TYR A 274 11.62 -6.01 18.92
N PHE A 275 10.61 -5.22 19.32
CA PHE A 275 9.91 -5.44 20.57
C PHE A 275 8.79 -6.48 20.50
N ALA A 276 8.43 -6.98 19.32
CA ALA A 276 7.31 -7.92 19.12
C ALA A 276 7.42 -9.20 19.97
N LYS A 277 8.65 -9.73 20.12
CA LYS A 277 8.90 -10.93 20.94
C LYS A 277 8.81 -10.67 22.45
N ARG A 278 9.08 -9.42 22.90
CA ARG A 278 9.10 -9.07 24.34
C ARG A 278 7.75 -8.59 24.84
N LEU A 279 7.07 -7.78 24.06
CA LEU A 279 5.82 -7.11 24.47
C LEU A 279 4.56 -7.86 24.00
N GLY A 280 4.70 -8.79 23.06
CA GLY A 280 3.58 -9.48 22.43
C GLY A 280 2.88 -8.64 21.37
N LYS A 281 2.32 -9.32 20.35
CA LYS A 281 1.71 -8.66 19.19
C LYS A 281 0.40 -7.95 19.54
N ARG A 282 -0.37 -8.54 20.45
CA ARG A 282 -1.62 -7.95 20.96
C ARG A 282 -1.38 -6.60 21.64
N PHE A 283 -0.35 -6.50 22.49
CA PHE A 283 -0.02 -5.24 23.16
C PHE A 283 0.39 -4.17 22.14
N LEU A 284 1.25 -4.50 21.19
CA LEU A 284 1.68 -3.57 20.15
C LEU A 284 0.49 -3.09 19.31
N MET A 285 -0.43 -3.97 18.93
CA MET A 285 -1.64 -3.58 18.20
C MET A 285 -2.53 -2.64 19.01
N ARG A 286 -2.58 -2.78 20.35
CA ARG A 286 -3.27 -1.82 21.23
C ARG A 286 -2.57 -0.47 21.25
N VAL A 287 -1.23 -0.46 21.33
CA VAL A 287 -0.44 0.78 21.23
C VAL A 287 -0.72 1.48 19.89
N ALA A 288 -0.75 0.74 18.79
CA ALA A 288 -1.12 1.28 17.49
C ALA A 288 -2.52 1.91 17.49
N ALA A 289 -3.51 1.19 18.03
CA ALA A 289 -4.88 1.68 18.06
C ALA A 289 -5.02 2.92 18.97
N VAL A 290 -4.37 2.96 20.14
CA VAL A 290 -4.33 4.17 21.00
C VAL A 290 -3.65 5.32 20.25
N GLY A 291 -2.50 5.08 19.59
CA GLY A 291 -1.85 6.07 18.74
C GLY A 291 -2.79 6.62 17.65
N GLY A 292 -3.56 5.75 17.01
CA GLY A 292 -4.58 6.13 16.03
C GLY A 292 -5.70 6.98 16.61
N VAL A 293 -6.23 6.63 17.80
CA VAL A 293 -7.24 7.46 18.48
C VAL A 293 -6.69 8.85 18.79
N CYS A 294 -5.49 8.92 19.37
CA CYS A 294 -4.83 10.20 19.67
C CYS A 294 -4.55 11.02 18.40
N PHE A 295 -4.14 10.35 17.32
CA PHE A 295 -3.93 10.98 16.02
C PHE A 295 -5.21 11.62 15.48
N TYR A 296 -6.32 10.87 15.40
CA TYR A 296 -7.58 11.41 14.88
C TYR A 296 -8.19 12.45 15.81
N ALA A 297 -8.09 12.28 17.14
CA ALA A 297 -8.48 13.31 18.10
C ALA A 297 -7.66 14.61 17.90
N GLY A 298 -6.36 14.47 17.65
CA GLY A 298 -5.50 15.60 17.29
C GLY A 298 -5.90 16.26 15.97
N MET A 299 -6.23 15.49 14.95
CA MET A 299 -6.71 16.01 13.65
C MET A 299 -8.02 16.79 13.76
N LEU A 300 -8.91 16.38 14.68
CA LEU A 300 -10.15 17.11 14.96
C LEU A 300 -9.95 18.46 15.66
N MET A 301 -8.81 18.65 16.33
CA MET A 301 -8.52 19.85 17.13
C MET A 301 -7.44 20.75 16.51
N ALA A 302 -6.65 20.24 15.58
CA ALA A 302 -5.49 20.95 15.05
C ALA A 302 -5.86 21.88 13.90
N HIS A 303 -5.38 23.12 13.99
CA HIS A 303 -5.54 24.14 12.95
C HIS A 303 -4.19 24.72 12.50
N SER A 304 -3.09 24.34 13.14
CA SER A 304 -1.75 24.83 12.84
C SER A 304 -0.94 23.80 12.04
N PRO A 305 -0.21 24.21 10.98
CA PRO A 305 0.67 23.33 10.20
C PRO A 305 1.68 22.57 11.07
N VAL A 306 2.23 23.21 12.10
CA VAL A 306 3.23 22.60 13.00
C VAL A 306 2.61 21.46 13.80
N ILE A 307 1.39 21.66 14.33
CA ILE A 307 0.68 20.62 15.09
C ILE A 307 0.30 19.45 14.15
N LEU A 308 -0.21 19.76 12.95
CA LEU A 308 -0.56 18.75 11.95
C LEU A 308 0.65 17.89 11.55
N LEU A 309 1.84 18.49 11.41
CA LEU A 309 3.08 17.76 11.17
C LEU A 309 3.51 16.94 12.38
N GLY A 310 3.41 17.48 13.59
CA GLY A 310 3.71 16.75 14.82
C GLY A 310 2.83 15.52 15.03
N LEU A 311 1.55 15.60 14.65
CA LEU A 311 0.62 14.49 14.69
C LEU A 311 1.04 13.32 13.78
N GLN A 312 1.87 13.54 12.74
CA GLN A 312 2.34 12.48 11.88
C GLN A 312 3.20 11.44 12.62
N LEU A 313 3.78 11.78 13.76
CA LEU A 313 4.44 10.80 14.63
C LEU A 313 3.42 9.77 15.18
N LEU A 314 2.26 10.22 15.63
CA LEU A 314 1.19 9.32 16.09
C LEU A 314 0.62 8.48 14.96
N ASN A 315 0.47 9.08 13.77
CA ASN A 315 0.07 8.38 12.56
C ASN A 315 1.09 7.29 12.18
N ALA A 316 2.38 7.60 12.24
CA ALA A 316 3.46 6.66 11.96
C ALA A 316 3.48 5.50 12.97
N ILE A 317 3.25 5.76 14.26
CA ILE A 317 3.11 4.71 15.28
C ILE A 317 1.91 3.82 14.95
N PHE A 318 0.77 4.41 14.60
CA PHE A 318 -0.45 3.70 14.24
C PHE A 318 -0.23 2.77 13.03
N ILE A 319 0.25 3.30 11.91
CA ILE A 319 0.40 2.55 10.67
C ILE A 319 1.66 1.69 10.66
N GLY A 320 2.77 2.16 11.23
CA GLY A 320 4.02 1.40 11.28
C GLY A 320 3.87 0.10 12.07
N ILE A 321 3.17 0.13 13.21
CA ILE A 321 2.88 -1.09 13.96
C ILE A 321 1.91 -1.99 13.19
N LEU A 322 0.83 -1.44 12.63
CA LEU A 322 -0.12 -2.21 11.83
C LEU A 322 0.56 -2.91 10.65
N GLY A 323 1.39 -2.17 9.90
CA GLY A 323 2.13 -2.69 8.75
C GLY A 323 3.17 -3.74 9.12
N GLY A 324 3.90 -3.54 10.22
CA GLY A 324 4.94 -4.45 10.68
C GLY A 324 4.44 -5.68 11.42
N ILE A 325 3.43 -5.53 12.24
CA ILE A 325 2.97 -6.58 13.18
C ILE A 325 1.71 -7.29 12.68
N GLY A 326 0.82 -6.61 11.96
CA GLY A 326 -0.46 -7.17 11.54
C GLY A 326 -0.32 -8.49 10.77
N MET A 327 0.57 -8.55 9.78
CA MET A 327 0.82 -9.76 9.01
C MET A 327 1.38 -10.90 9.87
N LEU A 328 2.34 -10.59 10.74
CA LEU A 328 2.95 -11.57 11.64
C LEU A 328 1.92 -12.16 12.61
N TYR A 329 0.98 -11.35 13.07
CA TYR A 329 -0.08 -11.80 13.96
C TYR A 329 -1.02 -12.80 13.27
N PHE A 330 -1.38 -12.54 11.99
CA PHE A 330 -2.12 -13.53 11.20
C PHE A 330 -1.36 -14.84 11.02
N GLN A 331 -0.05 -14.77 10.77
CA GLN A 331 0.79 -15.96 10.60
C GLN A 331 0.85 -16.82 11.87
N ASP A 332 0.88 -16.19 13.06
CA ASP A 332 0.86 -16.92 14.33
C ASP A 332 -0.50 -17.56 14.63
N LEU A 333 -1.62 -16.88 14.26
CA LEU A 333 -2.96 -17.45 14.40
C LEU A 333 -3.24 -18.59 13.39
N MET A 334 -2.41 -18.71 12.35
CA MET A 334 -2.55 -19.67 11.26
C MET A 334 -1.23 -20.43 11.01
N PRO A 335 -0.72 -21.20 12.00
CA PRO A 335 0.54 -21.91 11.86
C PRO A 335 0.48 -22.88 10.68
N GLY A 336 1.56 -22.95 9.89
CA GLY A 336 1.64 -23.79 8.69
C GLY A 336 0.90 -23.23 7.45
N GLN A 337 0.19 -22.10 7.56
CA GLN A 337 -0.59 -21.49 6.48
C GLN A 337 -0.11 -20.06 6.17
N ALA A 338 1.19 -19.81 6.14
CA ALA A 338 1.75 -18.46 5.97
C ALA A 338 1.24 -17.73 4.70
N GLY A 339 1.04 -18.43 3.60
CA GLY A 339 0.48 -17.86 2.36
C GLY A 339 -0.96 -17.37 2.53
N SER A 340 -1.83 -18.21 3.14
CA SER A 340 -3.22 -17.84 3.44
C SER A 340 -3.30 -16.69 4.44
N ALA A 341 -2.45 -16.68 5.46
CA ALA A 341 -2.35 -15.61 6.45
C ALA A 341 -1.97 -14.27 5.80
N THR A 342 -0.96 -14.27 4.94
CA THR A 342 -0.53 -13.09 4.19
C THR A 342 -1.62 -12.58 3.25
N THR A 343 -2.34 -13.48 2.57
CA THR A 343 -3.46 -13.12 1.70
C THR A 343 -4.60 -12.49 2.50
N LEU A 344 -4.96 -13.06 3.65
CA LEU A 344 -5.99 -12.49 4.52
C LEU A 344 -5.61 -11.09 4.99
N TYR A 345 -4.36 -10.89 5.43
CA TYR A 345 -3.88 -9.57 5.83
C TYR A 345 -3.95 -8.57 4.67
N THR A 346 -3.50 -8.92 3.48
CA THR A 346 -3.58 -8.04 2.30
C THR A 346 -5.02 -7.68 1.96
N ASN A 347 -5.94 -8.63 2.11
CA ASN A 347 -7.36 -8.39 1.86
C ASN A 347 -7.97 -7.41 2.88
N THR A 348 -7.46 -7.32 4.12
CA THR A 348 -7.94 -6.31 5.09
C THR A 348 -7.73 -4.89 4.58
N SER A 349 -6.57 -4.62 3.97
CA SER A 349 -6.30 -3.32 3.36
C SER A 349 -7.22 -3.03 2.18
N ARG A 350 -7.48 -4.02 1.32
CA ARG A 350 -8.39 -3.86 0.16
C ARG A 350 -9.82 -3.55 0.59
N VAL A 351 -10.34 -4.31 1.56
CA VAL A 351 -11.67 -4.05 2.14
C VAL A 351 -11.70 -2.69 2.83
N GLY A 352 -10.62 -2.32 3.52
CA GLY A 352 -10.45 -1.00 4.12
C GLY A 352 -10.60 0.13 3.11
N TRP A 353 -10.00 0.03 1.91
CA TRP A 353 -10.14 1.00 0.84
C TRP A 353 -11.59 1.11 0.31
N ILE A 354 -12.30 -0.01 0.19
CA ILE A 354 -13.71 -0.01 -0.25
C ILE A 354 -14.58 0.75 0.77
N ILE A 355 -14.41 0.45 2.07
CA ILE A 355 -15.15 1.12 3.15
C ILE A 355 -14.79 2.61 3.18
N ALA A 356 -13.51 2.92 3.11
CA ALA A 356 -13.03 4.30 3.18
C ALA A 356 -13.56 5.16 2.04
N GLY A 357 -13.55 4.67 0.80
CA GLY A 357 -14.08 5.40 -0.34
C GLY A 357 -15.55 5.75 -0.14
N SER A 358 -16.37 4.75 0.22
CA SER A 358 -17.81 4.95 0.45
C SER A 358 -18.08 5.90 1.62
N VAL A 359 -17.40 5.70 2.76
CA VAL A 359 -17.60 6.51 3.97
C VAL A 359 -17.10 7.94 3.75
N ALA A 360 -15.90 8.13 3.20
CA ALA A 360 -15.35 9.46 2.97
C ALA A 360 -16.27 10.31 2.10
N GLY A 361 -16.74 9.75 0.97
CA GLY A 361 -17.61 10.47 0.05
C GLY A 361 -18.95 10.85 0.67
N ILE A 362 -19.64 9.89 1.29
CA ILE A 362 -20.97 10.10 1.87
C ILE A 362 -20.92 11.06 3.07
N VAL A 363 -19.96 10.86 3.97
CA VAL A 363 -19.84 11.67 5.18
C VAL A 363 -19.45 13.11 4.84
N ALA A 364 -18.50 13.30 3.90
CA ALA A 364 -18.10 14.64 3.48
C ALA A 364 -19.21 15.38 2.73
N GLU A 365 -20.07 14.67 1.97
CA GLU A 365 -21.21 15.25 1.25
C GLU A 365 -22.32 15.70 2.22
N ILE A 366 -22.64 14.87 3.25
CA ILE A 366 -23.77 15.15 4.16
C ILE A 366 -23.37 16.15 5.26
N TRP A 367 -22.15 16.07 5.76
CA TRP A 367 -21.66 16.92 6.85
C TRP A 367 -20.51 17.81 6.39
N ASN A 368 -19.27 17.34 6.49
CA ASN A 368 -18.03 18.03 6.11
C ASN A 368 -16.83 17.09 6.14
N TYR A 369 -15.67 17.57 5.70
CA TYR A 369 -14.41 16.79 5.73
C TYR A 369 -13.92 16.50 7.16
N HIS A 370 -14.22 17.39 8.12
CA HIS A 370 -13.87 17.23 9.53
C HIS A 370 -14.60 16.02 10.14
N ALA A 371 -15.88 15.82 9.81
CA ALA A 371 -16.67 14.69 10.32
C ALA A 371 -16.09 13.32 9.87
N VAL A 372 -15.40 13.24 8.75
CA VAL A 372 -14.76 12.00 8.28
C VAL A 372 -13.71 11.51 9.27
N PHE A 373 -12.95 12.43 9.92
CA PHE A 373 -11.98 12.03 10.94
C PHE A 373 -12.64 11.55 12.24
N LEU A 374 -13.84 12.06 12.56
CA LEU A 374 -14.63 11.52 13.68
C LEU A 374 -15.03 10.06 13.41
N PHE A 375 -15.48 9.73 12.19
CA PHE A 375 -15.77 8.35 11.79
C PHE A 375 -14.53 7.46 11.85
N ALA A 376 -13.38 7.93 11.35
CA ALA A 376 -12.12 7.22 11.46
C ALA A 376 -11.75 6.94 12.93
N MET A 377 -11.90 7.90 13.82
CA MET A 377 -11.67 7.75 15.25
C MET A 377 -12.59 6.69 15.87
N VAL A 378 -13.89 6.71 15.52
CA VAL A 378 -14.86 5.71 16.01
C VAL A 378 -14.48 4.31 15.53
N MET A 379 -14.03 4.15 14.28
CA MET A 379 -13.55 2.86 13.77
C MET A 379 -12.36 2.34 14.58
N ILE A 380 -11.40 3.21 14.95
CA ILE A 380 -10.26 2.79 15.78
C ILE A 380 -10.66 2.49 17.23
N ILE A 381 -11.61 3.23 17.79
CA ILE A 381 -12.16 2.91 19.12
C ILE A 381 -12.85 1.54 19.10
N ALA A 382 -13.63 1.24 18.07
CA ALA A 382 -14.21 -0.11 17.87
C ALA A 382 -13.13 -1.20 17.78
N THR A 383 -12.01 -0.89 17.12
CA THR A 383 -10.84 -1.76 17.07
C THR A 383 -10.27 -2.06 18.46
N LEU A 384 -10.18 -1.07 19.36
CA LEU A 384 -9.72 -1.28 20.73
C LEU A 384 -10.61 -2.28 21.48
N PHE A 385 -11.94 -2.17 21.35
CA PHE A 385 -12.87 -3.12 21.95
C PHE A 385 -12.69 -4.54 21.40
N CYS A 386 -12.46 -4.68 20.08
CA CYS A 386 -12.17 -5.99 19.47
C CYS A 386 -10.84 -6.57 20.00
N LEU A 387 -9.80 -5.73 20.16
CA LEU A 387 -8.49 -6.13 20.71
C LEU A 387 -8.53 -6.59 22.17
N LEU A 388 -9.57 -6.24 22.93
CA LEU A 388 -9.76 -6.77 24.28
C LEU A 388 -10.19 -8.23 24.27
N ARG A 389 -10.83 -8.70 23.19
CA ARG A 389 -11.42 -10.04 23.07
C ARG A 389 -10.55 -11.04 22.30
N ILE A 390 -9.52 -10.60 21.59
CA ILE A 390 -8.60 -11.48 20.86
C ILE A 390 -7.60 -12.10 21.82
N LYS A 391 -7.20 -13.36 21.58
CA LYS A 391 -6.17 -14.02 22.37
C LYS A 391 -4.77 -13.51 22.02
N ASP A 392 -3.88 -13.50 23.01
CA ASP A 392 -2.45 -13.29 22.81
C ASP A 392 -1.84 -14.62 22.33
N VAL A 393 -0.99 -14.55 21.28
CA VAL A 393 -0.32 -15.70 20.65
C VAL A 393 1.16 -15.42 20.56
#